data_1bbce41b3d44a3c1c5b174883b595a28
#
_entry.id   1bbce41b3d44a3c1c5b174883b595a28
#
_cell.length_a   1.000
_cell.length_b   1.000
_cell.length_c   1.000
_cell.angle_alpha   90.00
_cell.angle_beta   90.00
_cell.angle_gamma   90.00
#
_symmetry.space_group_name_H-M   'P 1'
#
loop_
_entity.id
_entity.type
_entity.pdbx_description
1 polymer ?
#
loop_
_entity_poly.entity_id
_entity_poly.type
_entity_poly.pdbx_seq_one_letter_code
_entity_poly.pdbx_strand_id
1 'polypeptide(L)'
;MKKLLSLLLAAAMALSLLALPAGAAEPMVRFSDLSDRSDVMAVESLRLMGVMDGFSDGSFRPNGQLTRAQFCKMVVCALNAEDELGLYRTVTIYPDVKPSHWAAAYINMAAKGKKAISGFSDGKFYPDRTVTLGQAATILLRTLGYKDENIGGVWPDSYLSFAASIGLTDGVDTTKGNSPLSRSDAAILFNNLLRADVQGDKTVSNFLTAAGLTTKTDMVLVSSNARGPDGKETAMLFSDGSIYQMAGDKASNGSLNGLKGTLVLEGQKVRTFLPDALGI
;
A
#
# COMPACT_ATOMS: atom_id res chain seq x y z
N MET A 1 19.06 37.67 -44.28
CA MET A 1 18.89 38.22 -42.92
C MET A 1 17.57 37.82 -42.27
N LYS A 2 16.41 37.94 -42.91
CA LYS A 2 15.10 37.58 -42.28
C LYS A 2 14.97 36.09 -41.89
N LYS A 3 15.56 35.15 -42.67
CA LYS A 3 15.50 33.69 -42.35
C LYS A 3 16.43 33.28 -41.20
N LEU A 4 17.56 33.98 -41.01
CA LEU A 4 18.43 33.73 -39.84
C LEU A 4 17.81 34.26 -38.53
N LEU A 5 17.09 35.38 -38.60
CA LEU A 5 16.43 35.96 -37.44
C LEU A 5 15.25 35.07 -36.95
N SER A 6 14.51 34.44 -37.87
CA SER A 6 13.43 33.51 -37.52
C SER A 6 13.95 32.21 -36.91
N LEU A 7 15.13 31.72 -37.35
CA LEU A 7 15.74 30.52 -36.76
C LEU A 7 16.26 30.78 -35.33
N LEU A 8 16.84 31.96 -35.10
CA LEU A 8 17.29 32.38 -33.77
C LEU A 8 16.13 32.62 -32.82
N LEU A 9 15.00 33.15 -33.30
CA LEU A 9 13.80 33.31 -32.48
C LEU A 9 13.14 31.95 -32.10
N ALA A 10 13.11 30.99 -33.02
CA ALA A 10 12.64 29.65 -32.79
C ALA A 10 13.53 28.86 -31.79
N ALA A 11 14.85 29.02 -31.89
CA ALA A 11 15.80 28.43 -30.95
C ALA A 11 15.71 29.07 -29.58
N ALA A 12 15.45 30.37 -29.46
CA ALA A 12 15.24 31.03 -28.16
C ALA A 12 13.94 30.64 -27.51
N MET A 13 12.85 30.39 -28.27
CA MET A 13 11.60 29.86 -27.73
C MET A 13 11.71 28.37 -27.29
N ALA A 14 12.50 27.56 -27.99
CA ALA A 14 12.75 26.18 -27.61
C ALA A 14 13.61 26.08 -26.32
N LEU A 15 14.51 27.02 -26.07
CA LEU A 15 15.33 27.08 -24.86
C LEU A 15 14.55 27.61 -23.65
N SER A 16 13.54 28.45 -23.85
CA SER A 16 12.70 28.97 -22.75
C SER A 16 11.71 27.95 -22.20
N LEU A 17 11.43 26.87 -22.93
CA LEU A 17 10.62 25.74 -22.46
C LEU A 17 11.36 24.77 -21.50
N LEU A 18 12.69 24.92 -21.37
CA LEU A 18 13.54 24.12 -20.49
C LEU A 18 13.86 24.78 -19.13
N ALA A 19 13.41 26.01 -18.92
CA ALA A 19 13.44 26.62 -17.61
C ALA A 19 12.23 26.15 -16.83
N LEU A 20 12.25 24.88 -16.33
CA LEU A 20 11.42 24.49 -15.20
C LEU A 20 11.78 25.45 -14.06
N PRO A 21 10.79 26.14 -13.44
CA PRO A 21 11.09 26.88 -12.24
C PRO A 21 11.67 25.86 -11.25
N ALA A 22 12.87 26.12 -10.76
CA ALA A 22 13.38 25.48 -9.56
C ALA A 22 12.50 25.98 -8.40
N GLY A 23 11.26 25.50 -8.35
CA GLY A 23 10.44 25.56 -7.16
C GLY A 23 11.25 24.85 -6.09
N ALA A 24 11.49 25.52 -4.98
CA ALA A 24 12.10 24.89 -3.82
C ALA A 24 11.31 23.61 -3.55
N ALA A 25 11.94 22.45 -3.84
CA ALA A 25 11.34 21.17 -3.51
C ALA A 25 11.04 21.20 -2.02
N GLU A 26 9.76 21.15 -1.66
CA GLU A 26 9.37 20.89 -0.28
C GLU A 26 10.23 19.72 0.22
N PRO A 27 10.73 19.78 1.46
CA PRO A 27 11.59 18.73 1.97
C PRO A 27 10.81 17.41 1.88
N MET A 28 11.28 16.53 0.99
CA MET A 28 10.70 15.20 0.83
C MET A 28 10.65 14.56 2.21
N VAL A 29 9.47 14.18 2.68
CA VAL A 29 9.29 13.45 3.94
C VAL A 29 9.90 12.06 3.75
N ARG A 30 11.23 11.99 3.80
CA ARG A 30 11.96 10.73 3.84
C ARG A 30 11.97 10.28 5.28
N PHE A 31 11.61 9.04 5.49
CA PHE A 31 11.78 8.45 6.81
C PHE A 31 13.27 8.40 7.13
N SER A 32 13.66 8.95 8.28
CA SER A 32 15.05 9.14 8.67
C SER A 32 15.82 7.82 8.87
N ASP A 33 15.11 6.74 9.08
CA ASP A 33 15.58 5.40 9.41
C ASP A 33 15.32 4.35 8.30
N LEU A 34 14.93 4.79 7.10
CA LEU A 34 14.89 3.97 5.89
C LEU A 34 15.98 4.40 4.92
N SER A 35 16.95 3.53 4.66
CA SER A 35 18.07 3.78 3.75
C SER A 35 17.99 2.95 2.47
N ASP A 36 17.40 1.76 2.55
CA ASP A 36 17.23 0.91 1.37
C ASP A 36 16.16 1.48 0.44
N ARG A 37 16.48 1.55 -0.87
CA ARG A 37 15.59 2.15 -1.86
C ARG A 37 14.31 1.33 -2.06
N SER A 38 14.39 0.01 -1.97
CA SER A 38 13.23 -0.87 -2.11
C SER A 38 12.26 -0.67 -0.96
N ASP A 39 12.75 -0.60 0.28
CA ASP A 39 11.93 -0.33 1.46
C ASP A 39 11.26 1.04 1.36
N VAL A 40 12.01 2.08 0.95
CA VAL A 40 11.46 3.44 0.76
C VAL A 40 10.32 3.44 -0.26
N MET A 41 10.50 2.76 -1.41
CA MET A 41 9.47 2.69 -2.46
C MET A 41 8.25 1.89 -1.99
N ALA A 42 8.48 0.74 -1.35
CA ALA A 42 7.42 -0.11 -0.82
C ALA A 42 6.57 0.64 0.22
N VAL A 43 7.22 1.30 1.16
CA VAL A 43 6.56 2.07 2.21
C VAL A 43 5.81 3.26 1.63
N GLU A 44 6.39 3.99 0.65
CA GLU A 44 5.71 5.13 0.03
C GLU A 44 4.43 4.71 -0.70
N SER A 45 4.47 3.63 -1.46
CA SER A 45 3.29 3.08 -2.13
C SER A 45 2.16 2.77 -1.14
N LEU A 46 2.50 2.14 0.00
CA LEU A 46 1.54 1.81 1.06
C LEU A 46 1.06 3.05 1.84
N ARG A 47 1.93 4.05 2.02
CA ARG A 47 1.59 5.30 2.69
C ARG A 47 0.56 6.09 1.88
N LEU A 48 0.77 6.21 0.58
CA LEU A 48 -0.18 6.87 -0.33
C LEU A 48 -1.55 6.17 -0.29
N MET A 49 -1.55 4.84 -0.26
CA MET A 49 -2.78 4.05 -0.17
C MET A 49 -3.45 4.09 1.22
N GLY A 50 -2.79 4.63 2.24
CA GLY A 50 -3.31 4.68 3.62
C GLY A 50 -3.14 3.39 4.43
N VAL A 51 -2.43 2.40 3.89
CA VAL A 51 -2.20 1.10 4.54
C VAL A 51 -1.21 1.24 5.71
N MET A 52 -0.14 1.99 5.50
CA MET A 52 0.92 2.24 6.49
C MET A 52 1.32 3.71 6.51
N ASP A 53 1.65 4.22 7.69
CA ASP A 53 2.25 5.54 7.86
C ASP A 53 3.51 5.45 8.73
N GLY A 54 4.36 6.48 8.68
CA GLY A 54 5.43 6.69 9.64
C GLY A 54 4.93 7.33 10.94
N PHE A 55 5.87 7.73 11.78
CA PHE A 55 5.61 8.40 13.05
C PHE A 55 5.81 9.91 12.92
N SER A 56 5.25 10.66 13.86
CA SER A 56 5.34 12.14 13.90
C SER A 56 6.77 12.68 14.07
N ASP A 57 7.71 11.83 14.50
CA ASP A 57 9.13 12.15 14.60
C ASP A 57 9.90 11.98 13.28
N GLY A 58 9.20 11.63 12.19
CA GLY A 58 9.80 11.39 10.88
C GLY A 58 10.44 10.01 10.71
N SER A 59 10.27 9.10 11.69
CA SER A 59 10.75 7.72 11.59
C SER A 59 9.70 6.78 11.00
N PHE A 60 10.14 5.67 10.40
CA PHE A 60 9.29 4.55 10.02
C PHE A 60 9.34 3.41 11.03
N ARG A 61 10.46 3.22 11.69
CA ARG A 61 10.76 2.14 12.64
C ARG A 61 10.65 0.76 12.00
N PRO A 62 11.50 0.42 11.01
CA PRO A 62 11.42 -0.83 10.22
C PRO A 62 11.42 -2.08 11.11
N ASN A 63 12.20 -2.10 12.19
CA ASN A 63 12.29 -3.20 13.14
C ASN A 63 11.19 -3.17 14.23
N GLY A 64 10.31 -2.17 14.22
CA GLY A 64 9.17 -2.10 15.15
C GLY A 64 8.19 -3.24 14.88
N GLN A 65 7.57 -3.75 15.94
CA GLN A 65 6.60 -4.84 15.85
C GLN A 65 5.18 -4.29 15.65
N LEU A 66 4.33 -5.05 14.97
CA LEU A 66 2.93 -4.71 14.76
C LEU A 66 2.03 -5.48 15.70
N THR A 67 1.02 -4.79 16.23
CA THR A 67 -0.05 -5.45 16.96
C THR A 67 -1.09 -6.04 16.00
N ARG A 68 -1.88 -7.00 16.48
CA ARG A 68 -2.99 -7.60 15.72
C ARG A 68 -4.03 -6.55 15.33
N ALA A 69 -4.29 -5.57 16.18
CA ALA A 69 -5.18 -4.44 15.89
C ALA A 69 -4.65 -3.57 14.74
N GLN A 70 -3.36 -3.24 14.75
CA GLN A 70 -2.73 -2.50 13.66
C GLN A 70 -2.78 -3.26 12.34
N PHE A 71 -2.53 -4.58 12.39
CA PHE A 71 -2.60 -5.42 11.19
C PHE A 71 -4.02 -5.49 10.62
N CYS A 72 -5.07 -5.55 11.46
CA CYS A 72 -6.46 -5.43 10.98
C CYS A 72 -6.73 -4.12 10.25
N LYS A 73 -6.24 -2.99 10.79
CA LYS A 73 -6.36 -1.69 10.09
C LYS A 73 -5.70 -1.76 8.71
N MET A 74 -4.48 -2.29 8.63
CA MET A 74 -3.76 -2.41 7.36
C MET A 74 -4.54 -3.25 6.33
N VAL A 75 -5.12 -4.39 6.74
CA VAL A 75 -5.94 -5.24 5.86
C VAL A 75 -7.17 -4.47 5.34
N VAL A 76 -7.90 -3.77 6.20
CA VAL A 76 -9.09 -3.01 5.81
C VAL A 76 -8.74 -1.88 4.84
N CYS A 77 -7.63 -1.15 5.11
CA CYS A 77 -7.16 -0.09 4.21
C CYS A 77 -6.67 -0.64 2.86
N ALA A 78 -6.00 -1.80 2.85
CA ALA A 78 -5.59 -2.46 1.61
C ALA A 78 -6.80 -2.91 0.76
N LEU A 79 -7.88 -3.34 1.41
CA LEU A 79 -9.14 -3.70 0.77
C LEU A 79 -9.97 -2.48 0.30
N ASN A 80 -9.48 -1.26 0.51
CA ASN A 80 -10.20 -0.01 0.20
C ASN A 80 -11.62 0.01 0.81
N ALA A 81 -11.76 -0.47 2.06
CA ALA A 81 -13.06 -0.72 2.69
C ALA A 81 -13.35 0.24 3.87
N GLU A 82 -12.61 1.35 4.00
CA GLU A 82 -12.75 2.28 5.12
C GLU A 82 -14.14 2.93 5.20
N ASP A 83 -14.78 3.14 4.06
CA ASP A 83 -16.12 3.71 3.98
C ASP A 83 -17.20 2.82 4.64
N GLU A 84 -16.94 1.52 4.71
CA GLU A 84 -17.84 0.56 5.36
C GLU A 84 -17.67 0.51 6.90
N LEU A 85 -16.65 1.15 7.48
CA LEU A 85 -16.33 1.06 8.92
C LEU A 85 -17.48 1.50 9.82
N GLY A 86 -18.31 2.43 9.35
CA GLY A 86 -19.50 2.89 10.07
C GLY A 86 -20.42 1.75 10.51
N LEU A 87 -20.55 0.70 9.70
CA LEU A 87 -21.39 -0.47 9.95
C LEU A 87 -20.89 -1.38 11.08
N TYR A 88 -19.61 -1.21 11.45
CA TYR A 88 -18.92 -2.09 12.39
C TYR A 88 -18.54 -1.43 13.72
N ARG A 89 -18.86 -0.13 13.90
CA ARG A 89 -18.46 0.65 15.10
C ARG A 89 -19.16 0.20 16.39
N THR A 90 -20.41 -0.22 16.29
CA THR A 90 -21.25 -0.57 17.46
C THR A 90 -21.33 -2.08 17.71
N VAL A 91 -20.67 -2.88 16.88
CA VAL A 91 -20.66 -4.34 17.01
C VAL A 91 -19.60 -4.73 18.03
N THR A 92 -19.92 -5.70 18.92
CA THR A 92 -18.97 -6.31 19.83
C THR A 92 -18.89 -7.80 19.51
N ILE A 93 -17.79 -8.24 18.91
CA ILE A 93 -17.58 -9.64 18.51
C ILE A 93 -16.72 -10.35 19.57
N TYR A 94 -15.74 -9.65 20.12
CA TYR A 94 -14.78 -10.20 21.07
C TYR A 94 -14.90 -9.47 22.41
N PRO A 95 -14.96 -10.19 23.54
CA PRO A 95 -15.18 -9.59 24.87
C PRO A 95 -14.05 -8.64 25.31
N ASP A 96 -12.85 -8.83 24.77
CA ASP A 96 -11.68 -8.00 25.05
C ASP A 96 -11.50 -6.81 24.07
N VAL A 97 -12.42 -6.65 23.10
CA VAL A 97 -12.44 -5.51 22.17
C VAL A 97 -13.68 -4.66 22.45
N LYS A 98 -13.51 -3.66 23.32
CA LYS A 98 -14.61 -2.74 23.64
C LYS A 98 -14.94 -1.83 22.46
N PRO A 99 -16.20 -1.37 22.29
CA PRO A 99 -16.56 -0.41 21.23
C PRO A 99 -15.75 0.89 21.25
N SER A 100 -15.23 1.28 22.43
CA SER A 100 -14.35 2.45 22.59
C SER A 100 -12.89 2.21 22.16
N HIS A 101 -12.52 0.97 21.88
CA HIS A 101 -11.17 0.66 21.37
C HIS A 101 -11.01 1.26 19.96
N TRP A 102 -9.91 1.97 19.72
CA TRP A 102 -9.66 2.68 18.46
C TRP A 102 -9.79 1.80 17.22
N ALA A 103 -9.40 0.51 17.32
CA ALA A 103 -9.44 -0.44 16.23
C ALA A 103 -10.71 -1.31 16.21
N ALA A 104 -11.70 -1.07 17.07
CA ALA A 104 -12.87 -1.95 17.18
C ALA A 104 -13.57 -2.17 15.83
N ALA A 105 -13.81 -1.09 15.06
CA ALA A 105 -14.44 -1.19 13.75
C ALA A 105 -13.58 -1.97 12.74
N TYR A 106 -12.27 -1.76 12.74
CA TYR A 106 -11.33 -2.49 11.87
C TYR A 106 -11.29 -3.98 12.20
N ILE A 107 -11.22 -4.33 13.49
CA ILE A 107 -11.23 -5.73 13.95
C ILE A 107 -12.55 -6.41 13.58
N ASN A 108 -13.66 -5.75 13.86
CA ASN A 108 -14.99 -6.29 13.58
C ASN A 108 -15.21 -6.48 12.07
N MET A 109 -14.77 -5.53 11.25
CA MET A 109 -14.85 -5.63 9.80
C MET A 109 -13.95 -6.77 9.27
N ALA A 110 -12.69 -6.80 9.68
CA ALA A 110 -11.75 -7.84 9.23
C ALA A 110 -12.22 -9.25 9.64
N ALA A 111 -12.83 -9.40 10.84
CA ALA A 111 -13.29 -10.67 11.35
C ALA A 111 -14.65 -11.10 10.78
N LYS A 112 -15.66 -10.22 10.84
CA LYS A 112 -17.05 -10.55 10.47
C LYS A 112 -17.37 -10.19 9.02
N GLY A 113 -16.95 -9.03 8.59
CA GLY A 113 -17.24 -8.53 7.23
C GLY A 113 -16.43 -9.25 6.16
N LYS A 114 -15.12 -9.24 6.30
CA LYS A 114 -14.18 -9.79 5.30
C LYS A 114 -13.73 -11.22 5.63
N LYS A 115 -13.98 -11.72 6.84
CA LYS A 115 -13.58 -13.07 7.32
C LYS A 115 -12.08 -13.37 7.17
N ALA A 116 -11.27 -12.34 7.17
CA ALA A 116 -9.83 -12.44 6.97
C ALA A 116 -9.09 -12.89 8.22
N ILE A 117 -9.62 -12.58 9.42
CA ILE A 117 -8.99 -12.91 10.71
C ILE A 117 -9.99 -13.51 11.69
N SER A 118 -9.51 -14.38 12.58
CA SER A 118 -10.28 -14.94 13.68
C SER A 118 -9.65 -14.58 15.03
N GLY A 119 -10.45 -14.67 16.10
CA GLY A 119 -9.95 -14.69 17.46
C GLY A 119 -9.30 -16.02 17.81
N PHE A 120 -8.98 -16.19 19.08
CA PHE A 120 -8.38 -17.42 19.63
C PHE A 120 -9.46 -18.36 20.18
N SER A 121 -9.07 -19.58 20.52
CA SER A 121 -9.96 -20.63 21.03
C SER A 121 -10.66 -20.28 22.36
N ASP A 122 -10.12 -19.33 23.12
CA ASP A 122 -10.72 -18.80 24.34
C ASP A 122 -11.76 -17.68 24.07
N GLY A 123 -12.09 -17.42 22.81
CA GLY A 123 -13.06 -16.42 22.38
C GLY A 123 -12.55 -14.97 22.38
N LYS A 124 -11.27 -14.73 22.69
CA LYS A 124 -10.66 -13.39 22.72
C LYS A 124 -9.91 -13.09 21.42
N PHE A 125 -9.70 -11.79 21.18
CA PHE A 125 -8.96 -11.29 20.02
C PHE A 125 -7.50 -10.94 20.33
N TYR A 126 -7.23 -10.41 21.51
CA TYR A 126 -5.93 -9.88 21.96
C TYR A 126 -5.40 -8.76 21.03
N PRO A 127 -6.08 -7.61 20.95
CA PRO A 127 -5.77 -6.54 19.99
C PRO A 127 -4.34 -6.01 20.10
N ASP A 128 -3.79 -5.94 21.31
CA ASP A 128 -2.46 -5.37 21.58
C ASP A 128 -1.34 -6.43 21.54
N ARG A 129 -1.66 -7.72 21.37
CA ARG A 129 -0.64 -8.75 21.17
C ARG A 129 0.01 -8.57 19.81
N THR A 130 1.33 -8.76 19.70
CA THR A 130 2.05 -8.75 18.43
C THR A 130 1.52 -9.83 17.50
N VAL A 131 1.38 -9.50 16.22
CA VAL A 131 1.09 -10.48 15.17
C VAL A 131 2.37 -11.19 14.78
N THR A 132 2.34 -12.52 14.61
CA THR A 132 3.48 -13.28 14.10
C THR A 132 3.44 -13.36 12.57
N LEU A 133 4.59 -13.68 11.95
CA LEU A 133 4.67 -13.86 10.50
C LEU A 133 3.68 -14.93 9.98
N GLY A 134 3.57 -16.07 10.66
CA GLY A 134 2.61 -17.12 10.29
C GLY A 134 1.15 -16.65 10.40
N GLN A 135 0.81 -15.86 11.43
CA GLN A 135 -0.51 -15.24 11.53
C GLN A 135 -0.76 -14.24 10.41
N ALA A 136 0.21 -13.40 10.10
CA ALA A 136 0.11 -12.43 9.01
C ALA A 136 -0.11 -13.12 7.66
N ALA A 137 0.70 -14.12 7.31
CA ALA A 137 0.53 -14.90 6.09
C ALA A 137 -0.87 -15.54 6.01
N THR A 138 -1.35 -16.15 7.12
CA THR A 138 -2.69 -16.72 7.19
C THR A 138 -3.78 -15.69 6.91
N ILE A 139 -3.68 -14.50 7.52
CA ILE A 139 -4.66 -13.41 7.33
C ILE A 139 -4.65 -12.95 5.87
N LEU A 140 -3.48 -12.75 5.27
CA LEU A 140 -3.36 -12.27 3.90
C LEU A 140 -3.84 -13.33 2.89
N LEU A 141 -3.56 -14.62 3.10
CA LEU A 141 -4.09 -15.70 2.29
C LEU A 141 -5.63 -15.72 2.31
N ARG A 142 -6.23 -15.58 3.50
CA ARG A 142 -7.68 -15.46 3.64
C ARG A 142 -8.23 -14.20 3.00
N THR A 143 -7.48 -13.11 3.03
CA THR A 143 -7.83 -11.86 2.33
C THR A 143 -7.84 -12.04 0.81
N LEU A 144 -6.97 -12.91 0.27
CA LEU A 144 -6.96 -13.32 -1.14
C LEU A 144 -8.04 -14.37 -1.48
N GLY A 145 -8.84 -14.82 -0.51
CA GLY A 145 -9.91 -15.78 -0.71
C GLY A 145 -9.52 -17.25 -0.52
N TYR A 146 -8.26 -17.54 -0.17
CA TYR A 146 -7.85 -18.90 0.15
C TYR A 146 -8.45 -19.36 1.49
N LYS A 147 -8.94 -20.58 1.54
CA LYS A 147 -9.48 -21.22 2.74
C LYS A 147 -8.49 -22.25 3.26
N ASP A 148 -8.66 -22.63 4.53
CA ASP A 148 -7.80 -23.62 5.17
C ASP A 148 -7.80 -24.97 4.41
N GLU A 149 -8.92 -25.34 3.78
CA GLU A 149 -9.05 -26.52 2.92
C GLU A 149 -8.19 -26.46 1.63
N ASN A 150 -7.87 -25.28 1.15
CA ASN A 150 -7.02 -25.08 -0.04
C ASN A 150 -5.54 -25.29 0.31
N ILE A 151 -5.15 -25.06 1.56
CA ILE A 151 -3.75 -25.02 2.00
C ILE A 151 -3.36 -26.38 2.60
N GLY A 152 -4.19 -26.91 3.50
CA GLY A 152 -3.91 -28.15 4.21
C GLY A 152 -2.66 -28.09 5.11
N GLY A 153 -2.22 -29.26 5.59
CA GLY A 153 -0.96 -29.41 6.31
C GLY A 153 -0.96 -28.83 7.74
N VAL A 154 0.24 -28.52 8.24
CA VAL A 154 0.47 -28.11 9.63
C VAL A 154 0.78 -26.61 9.67
N TRP A 155 0.01 -25.89 10.49
CA TRP A 155 0.23 -24.47 10.75
C TRP A 155 1.45 -24.25 11.66
N PRO A 156 2.31 -23.24 11.44
CA PRO A 156 2.26 -22.21 10.38
C PRO A 156 2.97 -22.62 9.08
N ASP A 157 3.72 -23.70 9.05
CA ASP A 157 4.69 -24.03 8.01
C ASP A 157 4.02 -24.24 6.64
N SER A 158 2.88 -24.94 6.60
CA SER A 158 2.15 -25.13 5.33
C SER A 158 1.59 -23.83 4.78
N TYR A 159 1.13 -22.92 5.65
CA TYR A 159 0.64 -21.60 5.24
C TYR A 159 1.76 -20.71 4.70
N LEU A 160 2.92 -20.73 5.32
CA LEU A 160 4.10 -20.01 4.86
C LEU A 160 4.62 -20.57 3.53
N SER A 161 4.67 -21.88 3.40
CA SER A 161 5.06 -22.56 2.14
C SER A 161 4.07 -22.24 1.01
N PHE A 162 2.77 -22.24 1.31
CA PHE A 162 1.75 -21.88 0.33
C PHE A 162 1.86 -20.40 -0.05
N ALA A 163 2.02 -19.49 0.92
CA ALA A 163 2.21 -18.07 0.69
C ALA A 163 3.45 -17.79 -0.19
N ALA A 164 4.54 -18.52 0.04
CA ALA A 164 5.74 -18.45 -0.80
C ALA A 164 5.47 -18.95 -2.23
N SER A 165 4.70 -20.02 -2.39
CA SER A 165 4.39 -20.58 -3.73
C SER A 165 3.60 -19.62 -4.65
N ILE A 166 2.90 -18.63 -4.07
CA ILE A 166 2.17 -17.59 -4.81
C ILE A 166 2.87 -16.23 -4.77
N GLY A 167 4.13 -16.16 -4.31
CA GLY A 167 4.92 -14.93 -4.23
C GLY A 167 4.53 -13.97 -3.08
N LEU A 168 3.58 -14.34 -2.21
CA LEU A 168 3.09 -13.46 -1.16
C LEU A 168 4.17 -13.13 -0.10
N THR A 169 5.12 -14.02 0.12
CA THR A 169 6.22 -13.85 1.09
C THR A 169 7.58 -13.58 0.42
N ASP A 170 7.60 -13.26 -0.87
CA ASP A 170 8.85 -12.91 -1.55
C ASP A 170 9.53 -11.74 -0.84
N GLY A 171 10.83 -11.86 -0.59
CA GLY A 171 11.61 -10.89 0.17
C GLY A 171 11.51 -10.97 1.69
N VAL A 172 10.75 -11.94 2.25
CA VAL A 172 10.61 -12.15 3.71
C VAL A 172 11.21 -13.48 4.14
N ASP A 173 11.97 -13.49 5.25
CA ASP A 173 12.52 -14.70 5.85
C ASP A 173 11.43 -15.55 6.52
N THR A 174 10.92 -16.54 5.80
CA THR A 174 9.84 -17.42 6.26
C THR A 174 10.24 -18.43 7.33
N THR A 175 11.54 -18.59 7.63
CA THR A 175 12.01 -19.48 8.70
C THR A 175 11.59 -19.02 10.11
N LYS A 176 11.14 -17.76 10.22
CA LYS A 176 10.73 -17.11 11.48
C LYS A 176 9.22 -17.08 11.69
N GLY A 177 8.49 -18.11 11.26
CA GLY A 177 7.02 -18.13 11.27
C GLY A 177 6.36 -17.77 12.60
N ASN A 178 6.94 -18.14 13.73
CA ASN A 178 6.43 -17.83 15.07
C ASN A 178 6.97 -16.52 15.66
N SER A 179 7.88 -15.81 14.97
CA SER A 179 8.41 -14.54 15.45
C SER A 179 7.44 -13.39 15.21
N PRO A 180 7.46 -12.36 16.07
CA PRO A 180 6.71 -11.13 15.82
C PRO A 180 7.08 -10.50 14.46
N LEU A 181 6.06 -10.08 13.72
CA LEU A 181 6.23 -9.45 12.42
C LEU A 181 6.82 -8.05 12.58
N SER A 182 7.88 -7.76 11.85
CA SER A 182 8.43 -6.40 11.76
C SER A 182 7.58 -5.52 10.85
N ARG A 183 7.74 -4.20 10.98
CA ARG A 183 7.07 -3.25 10.09
C ARG A 183 7.62 -3.29 8.67
N SER A 184 8.93 -3.57 8.52
CA SER A 184 9.55 -3.77 7.19
C SER A 184 8.99 -5.01 6.50
N ASP A 185 8.98 -6.18 7.17
CA ASP A 185 8.39 -7.40 6.60
C ASP A 185 6.92 -7.21 6.25
N ALA A 186 6.16 -6.51 7.11
CA ALA A 186 4.77 -6.18 6.80
C ALA A 186 4.63 -5.30 5.56
N ALA A 187 5.52 -4.33 5.34
CA ALA A 187 5.50 -3.51 4.14
C ALA A 187 5.75 -4.35 2.88
N ILE A 188 6.68 -5.28 2.92
CA ILE A 188 6.94 -6.23 1.84
C ILE A 188 5.71 -7.10 1.57
N LEU A 189 5.15 -7.74 2.60
CA LEU A 189 3.95 -8.59 2.48
C LEU A 189 2.76 -7.84 1.86
N PHE A 190 2.49 -6.60 2.29
CA PHE A 190 1.38 -5.82 1.73
C PHE A 190 1.66 -5.36 0.28
N ASN A 191 2.91 -5.04 -0.08
CA ASN A 191 3.25 -4.77 -1.47
C ASN A 191 3.04 -6.00 -2.36
N ASN A 192 3.39 -7.20 -1.88
CA ASN A 192 3.12 -8.44 -2.58
C ASN A 192 1.61 -8.71 -2.68
N LEU A 193 0.85 -8.47 -1.60
CA LEU A 193 -0.61 -8.57 -1.60
C LEU A 193 -1.26 -7.70 -2.68
N LEU A 194 -0.82 -6.44 -2.82
CA LEU A 194 -1.37 -5.52 -3.82
C LEU A 194 -1.16 -5.99 -5.27
N ARG A 195 -0.22 -6.91 -5.49
CA ARG A 195 0.11 -7.48 -6.81
C ARG A 195 -0.44 -8.90 -7.01
N ALA A 196 -0.96 -9.50 -5.94
CA ALA A 196 -1.39 -10.90 -5.95
C ALA A 196 -2.71 -11.10 -6.70
N ASP A 197 -2.90 -12.30 -7.22
CA ASP A 197 -4.18 -12.76 -7.73
C ASP A 197 -5.08 -13.25 -6.59
N VAL A 198 -6.38 -13.05 -6.74
CA VAL A 198 -7.38 -13.56 -5.79
C VAL A 198 -7.85 -14.96 -6.19
N GLN A 199 -8.18 -15.77 -5.17
CA GLN A 199 -8.70 -17.13 -5.38
C GLN A 199 -10.20 -17.07 -5.74
N GLY A 200 -10.60 -17.80 -6.75
CA GLY A 200 -11.98 -18.27 -6.94
C GLY A 200 -12.85 -17.50 -7.92
N ASP A 201 -12.63 -16.25 -8.22
CA ASP A 201 -13.42 -15.51 -9.22
C ASP A 201 -12.63 -15.37 -10.54
N LYS A 202 -13.07 -16.09 -11.58
CA LYS A 202 -12.43 -16.00 -12.90
C LYS A 202 -12.62 -14.64 -13.60
N THR A 203 -13.54 -13.82 -13.11
CA THR A 203 -13.83 -12.49 -13.67
C THR A 203 -13.02 -11.39 -12.99
N VAL A 204 -12.52 -11.64 -11.77
CA VAL A 204 -11.71 -10.72 -10.97
C VAL A 204 -10.40 -11.43 -10.64
N SER A 205 -9.36 -11.19 -11.46
CA SER A 205 -8.11 -11.94 -11.34
C SER A 205 -7.17 -11.39 -10.27
N ASN A 206 -7.18 -10.09 -9.98
CA ASN A 206 -6.22 -9.48 -9.08
C ASN A 206 -6.87 -8.78 -7.88
N PHE A 207 -6.09 -8.66 -6.80
CA PHE A 207 -6.50 -8.09 -5.53
C PHE A 207 -7.03 -6.65 -5.65
N LEU A 208 -6.37 -5.79 -6.42
CA LEU A 208 -6.77 -4.38 -6.56
C LEU A 208 -8.15 -4.26 -7.21
N THR A 209 -8.43 -5.06 -8.23
CA THR A 209 -9.76 -5.11 -8.87
C THR A 209 -10.81 -5.65 -7.89
N ALA A 210 -10.48 -6.67 -7.09
CA ALA A 210 -11.34 -7.18 -6.03
C ALA A 210 -11.64 -6.14 -4.95
N ALA A 211 -10.70 -5.22 -4.70
CA ALA A 211 -10.86 -4.08 -3.81
C ALA A 211 -11.61 -2.88 -4.44
N GLY A 212 -12.18 -3.04 -5.65
CA GLY A 212 -12.92 -1.99 -6.34
C GLY A 212 -12.06 -0.91 -6.99
N LEU A 213 -10.76 -1.16 -7.15
CA LEU A 213 -9.80 -0.25 -7.75
C LEU A 213 -9.55 -0.60 -9.22
N THR A 214 -9.20 0.42 -10.01
CA THR A 214 -8.77 0.25 -11.39
C THR A 214 -7.29 0.50 -11.54
N THR A 215 -6.65 -0.14 -12.54
CA THR A 215 -5.21 -0.03 -12.73
C THR A 215 -4.88 0.39 -14.16
N LYS A 216 -3.78 1.13 -14.30
CA LYS A 216 -3.13 1.41 -15.59
C LYS A 216 -1.68 0.99 -15.49
N THR A 217 -1.29 0.00 -16.28
CA THR A 217 0.08 -0.53 -16.32
C THR A 217 0.97 0.31 -17.25
N ASP A 218 2.27 0.05 -17.19
CA ASP A 218 3.27 0.67 -18.06
C ASP A 218 3.38 2.20 -17.98
N MET A 219 2.90 2.77 -16.86
CA MET A 219 2.97 4.21 -16.58
C MET A 219 4.36 4.59 -16.08
N VAL A 220 4.90 5.70 -16.57
CA VAL A 220 6.16 6.27 -16.03
C VAL A 220 5.83 7.56 -15.28
N LEU A 221 6.05 7.54 -13.96
CA LEU A 221 5.76 8.67 -13.08
C LEU A 221 6.86 9.73 -13.23
N VAL A 222 6.52 10.90 -13.76
CA VAL A 222 7.46 12.02 -13.93
C VAL A 222 7.54 12.85 -12.67
N SER A 223 6.39 13.20 -12.09
CA SER A 223 6.31 13.98 -10.85
C SER A 223 5.11 13.55 -10.03
N SER A 224 5.34 13.33 -8.76
CA SER A 224 4.29 12.98 -7.79
C SER A 224 3.72 14.19 -7.03
N ASN A 225 4.22 15.39 -7.31
CA ASN A 225 3.77 16.65 -6.74
C ASN A 225 3.52 17.68 -7.85
N ALA A 226 2.88 17.24 -8.94
CA ALA A 226 2.45 18.13 -10.01
C ALA A 226 1.24 18.96 -9.56
N ARG A 227 1.06 20.11 -10.20
CA ARG A 227 -0.10 20.95 -9.98
C ARG A 227 -1.33 20.32 -10.63
N GLY A 228 -2.29 19.93 -9.81
CA GLY A 228 -3.52 19.30 -10.24
C GLY A 228 -4.56 20.30 -10.77
N PRO A 229 -5.68 19.81 -11.30
CA PRO A 229 -6.82 20.63 -11.75
C PRO A 229 -7.40 21.52 -10.65
N ASP A 230 -7.26 21.13 -9.38
CA ASP A 230 -7.68 21.91 -8.20
C ASP A 230 -6.69 23.02 -7.80
N GLY A 231 -5.56 23.14 -8.54
CA GLY A 231 -4.51 24.11 -8.30
C GLY A 231 -3.53 23.75 -7.19
N LYS A 232 -3.69 22.61 -6.52
CA LYS A 232 -2.79 22.09 -5.48
C LYS A 232 -1.67 21.24 -6.11
N GLU A 233 -0.52 21.18 -5.45
CA GLU A 233 0.62 20.34 -5.86
C GLU A 233 0.52 18.94 -5.24
N THR A 234 -0.62 18.27 -5.45
CA THR A 234 -0.92 16.92 -4.94
C THR A 234 -1.38 15.98 -6.07
N ALA A 235 -0.96 16.24 -7.31
CA ALA A 235 -1.27 15.40 -8.46
C ALA A 235 -0.02 14.64 -8.93
N MET A 236 -0.26 13.53 -9.64
CA MET A 236 0.78 12.77 -10.32
C MET A 236 0.76 13.08 -11.81
N LEU A 237 1.92 13.48 -12.36
CA LEU A 237 2.16 13.68 -13.79
C LEU A 237 2.91 12.48 -14.35
N PHE A 238 2.44 11.95 -15.47
CA PHE A 238 3.05 10.82 -16.17
C PHE A 238 3.69 11.23 -17.49
N SER A 239 4.56 10.38 -18.04
CA SER A 239 5.35 10.67 -19.25
C SER A 239 4.50 10.84 -20.52
N ASP A 240 3.27 10.34 -20.53
CA ASP A 240 2.29 10.56 -21.60
C ASP A 240 1.57 11.92 -21.51
N GLY A 241 1.94 12.75 -20.52
CA GLY A 241 1.34 14.05 -20.24
C GLY A 241 0.06 13.99 -19.41
N SER A 242 -0.39 12.80 -19.02
CA SER A 242 -1.59 12.67 -18.17
C SER A 242 -1.32 13.13 -16.74
N ILE A 243 -2.32 13.78 -16.13
CA ILE A 243 -2.27 14.27 -14.75
C ILE A 243 -3.46 13.70 -13.99
N TYR A 244 -3.19 13.07 -12.84
CA TYR A 244 -4.21 12.49 -11.96
C TYR A 244 -4.09 13.08 -10.57
N GLN A 245 -5.21 13.58 -10.03
CA GLN A 245 -5.31 14.08 -8.66
C GLN A 245 -5.26 12.93 -7.65
N MET A 246 -4.58 13.14 -6.52
CA MET A 246 -4.61 12.17 -5.42
C MET A 246 -6.00 12.03 -4.80
N ALA A 247 -6.35 10.83 -4.35
CA ALA A 247 -7.64 10.55 -3.69
C ALA A 247 -7.76 11.20 -2.30
N GLY A 248 -6.63 11.50 -1.65
CA GLY A 248 -6.56 12.16 -0.35
C GLY A 248 -5.64 13.37 -0.35
N ASP A 249 -5.41 13.93 0.83
CA ASP A 249 -4.55 15.10 1.02
C ASP A 249 -3.06 14.72 1.24
N LYS A 250 -2.69 13.45 1.05
CA LYS A 250 -1.30 12.99 1.24
C LYS A 250 -0.45 13.42 0.04
N ALA A 251 0.49 14.31 0.28
CA ALA A 251 1.54 14.59 -0.69
C ALA A 251 2.53 13.42 -0.76
N SER A 252 3.02 13.11 -1.97
CA SER A 252 4.09 12.13 -2.14
C SER A 252 5.44 12.70 -1.71
N ASN A 253 6.32 11.82 -1.24
CA ASN A 253 7.69 12.19 -0.89
C ASN A 253 8.66 12.21 -2.09
N GLY A 254 8.16 11.98 -3.29
CA GLY A 254 8.96 11.99 -4.53
C GLY A 254 9.83 10.76 -4.78
N SER A 255 9.87 9.79 -3.88
CA SER A 255 10.74 8.60 -4.03
C SER A 255 10.34 7.70 -5.20
N LEU A 256 9.10 7.82 -5.68
CA LEU A 256 8.57 7.08 -6.82
C LEU A 256 8.79 7.77 -8.17
N ASN A 257 9.30 9.02 -8.20
CA ASN A 257 9.53 9.75 -9.43
C ASN A 257 10.60 9.08 -10.29
N GLY A 258 10.38 9.10 -11.61
CA GLY A 258 11.24 8.46 -12.61
C GLY A 258 11.05 6.96 -12.74
N LEU A 259 10.14 6.34 -11.98
CA LEU A 259 9.90 4.91 -12.03
C LEU A 259 8.78 4.57 -13.03
N LYS A 260 8.92 3.40 -13.66
CA LYS A 260 7.86 2.72 -14.40
C LYS A 260 7.07 1.85 -13.43
N GLY A 261 5.74 1.74 -13.65
CA GLY A 261 4.90 0.93 -12.79
C GLY A 261 3.42 0.99 -13.14
N THR A 262 2.63 0.60 -12.16
CA THR A 262 1.17 0.53 -12.23
C THR A 262 0.55 1.67 -11.43
N LEU A 263 -0.21 2.52 -12.11
CA LEU A 263 -1.07 3.52 -11.49
C LEU A 263 -2.34 2.86 -10.98
N VAL A 264 -2.66 3.07 -9.71
CA VAL A 264 -3.85 2.53 -9.03
C VAL A 264 -4.82 3.67 -8.76
N LEU A 265 -6.06 3.52 -9.23
CA LEU A 265 -7.09 4.55 -9.20
C LEU A 265 -8.33 4.08 -8.42
N GLU A 266 -8.92 5.01 -7.69
CA GLU A 266 -10.29 4.97 -7.18
C GLU A 266 -11.12 5.96 -7.98
N GLY A 267 -11.98 5.46 -8.88
CA GLY A 267 -12.62 6.30 -9.88
C GLY A 267 -11.58 6.98 -10.78
N GLN A 268 -11.47 8.31 -10.68
CA GLN A 268 -10.52 9.12 -11.45
C GLN A 268 -9.34 9.65 -10.59
N LYS A 269 -9.24 9.24 -9.32
CA LYS A 269 -8.24 9.73 -8.39
C LYS A 269 -7.20 8.66 -8.08
N VAL A 270 -5.95 9.10 -7.88
CA VAL A 270 -4.85 8.21 -7.52
C VAL A 270 -4.99 7.73 -6.09
N ARG A 271 -5.00 6.42 -5.88
CA ARG A 271 -4.82 5.79 -4.56
C ARG A 271 -3.35 5.54 -4.26
N THR A 272 -2.61 5.04 -5.25
CA THR A 272 -1.17 4.82 -5.13
C THR A 272 -0.53 4.61 -6.51
N PHE A 273 0.79 4.49 -6.52
CA PHE A 273 1.59 4.02 -7.64
C PHE A 273 2.49 2.88 -7.18
N LEU A 274 2.46 1.77 -7.92
CA LEU A 274 3.23 0.56 -7.63
C LEU A 274 4.36 0.42 -8.67
N PRO A 275 5.63 0.70 -8.34
CA PRO A 275 6.73 0.57 -9.28
C PRO A 275 6.95 -0.91 -9.66
N ASP A 276 7.31 -1.19 -10.93
CA ASP A 276 7.48 -2.55 -11.46
C ASP A 276 8.61 -3.32 -10.78
N ALA A 277 9.65 -2.63 -10.34
CA ALA A 277 10.78 -3.23 -9.63
C ALA A 277 10.98 -2.53 -8.28
N LEU A 278 10.81 -3.27 -7.20
CA LEU A 278 11.22 -2.84 -5.87
C LEU A 278 12.70 -3.16 -5.59
N GLY A 279 13.36 -3.91 -6.47
CA GLY A 279 14.75 -4.36 -6.25
C GLY A 279 14.87 -5.47 -5.19
N ILE A 280 13.75 -6.17 -4.93
CA ILE A 280 13.68 -7.29 -3.97
C ILE A 280 14.16 -8.58 -4.65
#